data_6e4f6524354c8194f95b9d547392be15
#
_entry.id   6e4f6524354c8194f95b9d547392be15
#
_cell.length_a   1.000
_cell.length_b   1.000
_cell.length_c   1.000
_cell.angle_alpha   90.00
_cell.angle_beta   90.00
_cell.angle_gamma   90.00
#
_symmetry.space_group_name_H-M   'P 1'
#
loop_
_entity.id
_entity.type
_entity.pdbx_description
1 polymer ?
#
loop_
_entity_poly.entity_id
_entity_poly.type
_entity_poly.pdbx_seq_one_letter_code
_entity_poly.pdbx_strand_id
1 'polypeptide(L)'
;MPTYQLGAKYPHNYIKKLDLLIRFLPRPADYLFLYFIGFYFLMLSLKIEYRLAVLGALSFGFSTYLIIIIGAGHNAKAHAISYMPFVLGSIIYVVRKKYIIGFILTAIFLGLQLTANHFQMTYYLMFIVIVMAIWFVVKCIKENDRVHLIKTIVVLFTSLVFSLLMNSSNILTTMEYSKESTRGNSSSLTINSDGSPKENFSKGLDREYITQWSYGVFESLNLFIPKIVGGGSSEKLDSNSSFYQILRKSGYSPLESNQIVKNSPTYWGNQPFVEAPAYIGIAVFFLFIFSVFLYRGNHRSWLLASIILSLLLSFGKNFSFLTDLF
;
A
#
# COMPACT_ATOMS: atom_id res chain seq x y z
N MET A 1 -13.41 12.94 5.78
CA MET A 1 -13.51 12.27 4.48
C MET A 1 -14.72 12.74 3.65
N PRO A 2 -14.87 14.03 3.42
CA PRO A 2 -15.99 14.60 2.66
C PRO A 2 -15.99 14.24 1.18
N THR A 3 -14.81 14.03 0.58
CA THR A 3 -14.64 13.72 -0.85
C THR A 3 -15.32 12.43 -1.30
N TYR A 4 -15.41 11.42 -0.43
CA TYR A 4 -16.14 10.19 -0.72
C TYR A 4 -17.67 10.44 -0.85
N GLN A 5 -18.19 11.32 -0.02
CA GLN A 5 -19.63 11.66 -0.05
C GLN A 5 -19.99 12.58 -1.24
N LEU A 6 -19.11 13.50 -1.61
CA LEU A 6 -19.30 14.37 -2.79
C LEU A 6 -19.33 13.55 -4.09
N GLY A 7 -18.39 12.65 -4.28
CA GLY A 7 -18.39 11.73 -5.43
C GLY A 7 -19.59 10.77 -5.47
N ALA A 8 -20.24 10.51 -4.33
CA ALA A 8 -21.43 9.64 -4.25
C ALA A 8 -22.69 10.29 -4.82
N LYS A 9 -22.75 11.62 -4.90
CA LYS A 9 -23.92 12.38 -5.39
C LYS A 9 -24.02 12.46 -6.92
N TYR A 10 -22.97 12.08 -7.67
CA TYR A 10 -23.01 12.10 -9.12
C TYR A 10 -23.59 10.78 -9.66
N PRO A 11 -24.82 10.80 -10.23
CA PRO A 11 -25.54 9.57 -10.61
C PRO A 11 -24.94 8.78 -11.77
N HIS A 12 -23.98 9.36 -12.49
CA HIS A 12 -23.45 8.79 -13.75
C HIS A 12 -22.04 8.22 -13.62
N ASN A 13 -21.53 7.93 -12.43
CA ASN A 13 -20.23 7.28 -12.27
C ASN A 13 -20.35 5.76 -12.52
N TYR A 14 -20.25 5.37 -13.80
CA TYR A 14 -20.35 3.96 -14.21
C TYR A 14 -19.23 3.09 -13.66
N ILE A 15 -18.01 3.63 -13.53
CA ILE A 15 -16.88 2.87 -12.97
C ILE A 15 -17.14 2.51 -11.49
N LYS A 16 -17.80 3.40 -10.74
CA LYS A 16 -18.20 3.12 -9.37
C LYS A 16 -19.30 2.04 -9.29
N LYS A 17 -20.22 2.02 -10.24
CA LYS A 17 -21.22 0.95 -10.33
C LYS A 17 -20.56 -0.39 -10.62
N LEU A 18 -19.57 -0.41 -11.51
CA LEU A 18 -18.78 -1.60 -11.80
C LEU A 18 -17.99 -2.07 -10.58
N ASP A 19 -17.37 -1.15 -9.85
CA ASP A 19 -16.70 -1.45 -8.57
C ASP A 19 -17.64 -2.12 -7.57
N LEU A 20 -18.83 -1.58 -7.38
CA LEU A 20 -19.83 -2.16 -6.48
C LEU A 20 -20.29 -3.55 -6.93
N LEU A 21 -20.41 -3.77 -8.24
CA LEU A 21 -20.78 -5.08 -8.80
C LEU A 21 -19.67 -6.12 -8.55
N ILE A 22 -18.42 -5.75 -8.72
CA ILE A 22 -17.27 -6.64 -8.48
C ILE A 22 -17.14 -6.97 -6.98
N ARG A 23 -17.42 -5.99 -6.12
CA ARG A 23 -17.40 -6.13 -4.66
C ARG A 23 -18.77 -6.55 -4.11
N PHE A 24 -19.32 -7.63 -4.63
CA PHE A 24 -20.66 -8.13 -4.28
C PHE A 24 -20.74 -8.77 -2.88
N LEU A 25 -19.60 -9.15 -2.30
CA LEU A 25 -19.53 -9.70 -0.96
C LEU A 25 -19.70 -8.61 0.12
N PRO A 26 -20.25 -8.97 1.31
CA PRO A 26 -20.32 -8.03 2.41
C PRO A 26 -18.90 -7.67 2.93
N ARG A 27 -18.76 -6.42 3.43
CA ARG A 27 -17.50 -6.00 4.05
C ARG A 27 -17.24 -6.74 5.36
N PRO A 28 -16.01 -7.12 5.63
CA PRO A 28 -14.76 -6.87 4.88
C PRO A 28 -14.38 -7.98 3.89
N ALA A 29 -15.23 -8.97 3.68
CA ALA A 29 -14.94 -10.13 2.82
C ALA A 29 -14.71 -9.74 1.36
N ASP A 30 -15.33 -8.64 0.88
CA ASP A 30 -15.12 -8.09 -0.46
C ASP A 30 -13.65 -7.71 -0.71
N TYR A 31 -12.96 -7.12 0.27
CA TYR A 31 -11.54 -6.76 0.13
C TYR A 31 -10.63 -7.99 0.11
N LEU A 32 -10.87 -8.96 0.99
CA LEU A 32 -10.12 -10.21 0.99
C LEU A 32 -10.28 -10.97 -0.33
N PHE A 33 -11.50 -11.05 -0.83
CA PHE A 33 -11.78 -11.65 -2.12
C PHE A 33 -11.00 -10.98 -3.25
N LEU A 34 -10.99 -9.64 -3.29
CA LEU A 34 -10.23 -8.89 -4.28
C LEU A 34 -8.71 -9.10 -4.14
N TYR A 35 -8.17 -9.21 -2.92
CA TYR A 35 -6.76 -9.52 -2.71
C TYR A 35 -6.38 -10.85 -3.35
N PHE A 36 -7.19 -11.89 -3.11
CA PHE A 36 -6.92 -13.22 -3.68
C PHE A 36 -7.04 -13.21 -5.20
N ILE A 37 -8.15 -12.73 -5.74
CA ILE A 37 -8.38 -12.75 -7.19
C ILE A 37 -7.42 -11.82 -7.93
N GLY A 38 -7.12 -10.65 -7.36
CA GLY A 38 -6.17 -9.71 -7.96
C GLY A 38 -4.76 -10.28 -8.06
N PHE A 39 -4.27 -10.88 -6.98
CA PHE A 39 -2.94 -11.47 -7.00
C PHE A 39 -2.90 -12.75 -7.85
N TYR A 40 -3.95 -13.56 -7.83
CA TYR A 40 -4.11 -14.71 -8.73
C TYR A 40 -4.04 -14.27 -10.19
N PHE A 41 -4.77 -13.22 -10.57
CA PHE A 41 -4.72 -12.65 -11.92
C PHE A 41 -3.31 -12.18 -12.29
N LEU A 42 -2.60 -11.49 -11.38
CA LEU A 42 -1.21 -11.08 -11.59
C LEU A 42 -0.30 -12.29 -11.87
N MET A 43 -0.40 -13.33 -11.07
CA MET A 43 0.39 -14.56 -11.24
C MET A 43 0.12 -15.23 -12.59
N LEU A 44 -1.14 -15.34 -13.01
CA LEU A 44 -1.50 -15.87 -14.33
C LEU A 44 -0.98 -14.98 -15.47
N SER A 45 -0.99 -13.65 -15.30
CA SER A 45 -0.42 -12.72 -16.28
C SER A 45 1.08 -12.94 -16.49
N LEU A 46 1.78 -13.34 -15.43
CA LEU A 46 3.19 -13.74 -15.43
C LEU A 46 3.42 -15.16 -15.97
N LYS A 47 2.38 -15.88 -16.40
CA LYS A 47 2.42 -17.29 -16.85
C LYS A 47 2.81 -18.28 -15.75
N ILE A 48 2.55 -17.96 -14.52
CA ILE A 48 2.72 -18.92 -13.43
C ILE A 48 1.59 -19.96 -13.52
N GLU A 49 1.93 -21.21 -13.27
CA GLU A 49 0.98 -22.33 -13.24
C GLU A 49 -0.14 -22.06 -12.21
N TYR A 50 -1.39 -22.40 -12.56
CA TYR A 50 -2.58 -21.99 -11.80
C TYR A 50 -2.57 -22.43 -10.34
N ARG A 51 -2.03 -23.62 -10.02
CA ARG A 51 -1.94 -24.12 -8.63
C ARG A 51 -0.97 -23.27 -7.79
N LEU A 52 0.19 -22.93 -8.37
CA LEU A 52 1.15 -22.02 -7.73
C LEU A 52 0.60 -20.60 -7.65
N ALA A 53 -0.21 -20.18 -8.62
CA ALA A 53 -0.89 -18.89 -8.59
C ALA A 53 -1.89 -18.81 -7.43
N VAL A 54 -2.63 -19.90 -7.12
CA VAL A 54 -3.49 -19.97 -5.93
C VAL A 54 -2.67 -19.83 -4.65
N LEU A 55 -1.56 -20.56 -4.54
CA LEU A 55 -0.68 -20.47 -3.36
C LEU A 55 -0.14 -19.03 -3.17
N GLY A 56 0.30 -18.39 -4.26
CA GLY A 56 0.75 -17.00 -4.23
C GLY A 56 -0.37 -16.03 -3.82
N ALA A 57 -1.59 -16.23 -4.32
CA ALA A 57 -2.76 -15.43 -3.98
C ALA A 57 -3.10 -15.53 -2.48
N LEU A 58 -3.09 -16.74 -1.93
CA LEU A 58 -3.31 -16.97 -0.50
C LEU A 58 -2.20 -16.31 0.35
N SER A 59 -0.94 -16.46 -0.06
CA SER A 59 0.20 -15.85 0.64
C SER A 59 0.12 -14.32 0.66
N PHE A 60 -0.31 -13.70 -0.44
CA PHE A 60 -0.53 -12.26 -0.50
C PHE A 60 -1.71 -11.83 0.36
N GLY A 61 -2.90 -12.41 0.15
CA GLY A 61 -4.13 -11.96 0.80
C GLY A 61 -4.15 -12.20 2.30
N PHE A 62 -3.42 -13.21 2.81
CA PHE A 62 -3.27 -13.48 4.23
C PHE A 62 -2.01 -12.84 4.86
N SER A 63 -1.27 -11.98 4.14
CA SER A 63 -0.22 -11.21 4.80
C SER A 63 -0.82 -10.35 5.91
N THR A 64 -0.16 -10.30 7.08
CA THR A 64 -0.76 -9.67 8.27
C THR A 64 -1.07 -8.18 8.04
N TYR A 65 -0.24 -7.48 7.27
CA TYR A 65 -0.49 -6.07 6.96
C TYR A 65 -1.86 -5.83 6.32
N LEU A 66 -2.27 -6.69 5.37
CA LEU A 66 -3.57 -6.57 4.70
C LEU A 66 -4.74 -6.83 5.65
N ILE A 67 -4.56 -7.75 6.59
CA ILE A 67 -5.55 -8.03 7.64
C ILE A 67 -5.61 -6.87 8.64
N ILE A 68 -4.45 -6.36 9.07
CA ILE A 68 -4.35 -5.24 10.02
C ILE A 68 -5.05 -4.00 9.50
N ILE A 69 -4.82 -3.58 8.25
CA ILE A 69 -5.45 -2.39 7.69
C ILE A 69 -6.98 -2.52 7.56
N ILE A 70 -7.49 -3.73 7.35
CA ILE A 70 -8.92 -4.02 7.36
C ILE A 70 -9.45 -3.94 8.80
N GLY A 71 -8.79 -4.56 9.77
CA GLY A 71 -9.14 -4.52 11.18
C GLY A 71 -9.13 -3.11 11.76
N ALA A 72 -8.14 -2.31 11.38
CA ALA A 72 -8.03 -0.90 11.75
C ALA A 72 -9.03 0.03 11.02
N GLY A 73 -9.89 -0.50 10.15
CA GLY A 73 -10.93 0.28 9.46
C GLY A 73 -10.42 1.14 8.30
N HIS A 74 -9.20 0.93 7.81
CA HIS A 74 -8.62 1.67 6.68
C HIS A 74 -9.19 1.21 5.33
N ASN A 75 -10.51 1.25 5.18
CA ASN A 75 -11.26 0.72 4.05
C ASN A 75 -10.80 1.28 2.68
N ALA A 76 -10.57 2.58 2.57
CA ALA A 76 -10.13 3.20 1.31
C ALA A 76 -8.71 2.72 0.91
N LYS A 77 -7.82 2.53 1.90
CA LYS A 77 -6.47 1.97 1.68
C LYS A 77 -6.57 0.51 1.23
N ALA A 78 -7.34 -0.31 1.95
CA ALA A 78 -7.57 -1.72 1.61
C ALA A 78 -8.12 -1.86 0.19
N HIS A 79 -9.12 -1.05 -0.15
CA HIS A 79 -9.72 -1.00 -1.47
C HIS A 79 -8.72 -0.63 -2.57
N ALA A 80 -7.92 0.43 -2.38
CA ALA A 80 -6.91 0.83 -3.37
C ALA A 80 -5.84 -0.26 -3.58
N ILE A 81 -5.37 -0.90 -2.50
CA ILE A 81 -4.37 -1.97 -2.58
C ILE A 81 -4.93 -3.19 -3.31
N SER A 82 -6.21 -3.51 -3.14
CA SER A 82 -6.81 -4.69 -3.76
C SER A 82 -6.77 -4.67 -5.30
N TYR A 83 -6.80 -3.48 -5.91
CA TYR A 83 -6.70 -3.33 -7.36
C TYR A 83 -5.26 -3.22 -7.89
N MET A 84 -4.24 -3.01 -7.05
CA MET A 84 -2.85 -2.91 -7.52
C MET A 84 -2.37 -4.14 -8.30
N PRO A 85 -2.61 -5.38 -7.85
CA PRO A 85 -2.20 -6.56 -8.61
C PRO A 85 -2.89 -6.67 -9.98
N PHE A 86 -4.17 -6.27 -10.07
CA PHE A 86 -4.88 -6.23 -11.34
C PHE A 86 -4.25 -5.24 -12.32
N VAL A 87 -3.88 -4.03 -11.84
CA VAL A 87 -3.20 -3.03 -12.68
C VAL A 87 -1.86 -3.57 -13.18
N LEU A 88 -1.03 -4.12 -12.31
CA LEU A 88 0.26 -4.70 -12.71
C LEU A 88 0.08 -5.86 -13.70
N GLY A 89 -0.86 -6.76 -13.44
CA GLY A 89 -1.17 -7.87 -14.33
C GLY A 89 -1.64 -7.41 -15.71
N SER A 90 -2.46 -6.37 -15.78
CA SER A 90 -2.94 -5.83 -17.06
C SER A 90 -1.82 -5.14 -17.87
N ILE A 91 -0.90 -4.43 -17.22
CA ILE A 91 0.31 -3.90 -17.86
C ILE A 91 1.17 -5.04 -18.43
N ILE A 92 1.31 -6.15 -17.72
CA ILE A 92 2.04 -7.32 -18.22
C ILE A 92 1.42 -7.87 -19.50
N TYR A 93 0.08 -7.85 -19.67
CA TYR A 93 -0.55 -8.22 -20.93
C TYR A 93 -0.07 -7.31 -22.08
N VAL A 94 0.04 -5.99 -21.88
CA VAL A 94 0.58 -5.06 -22.90
C VAL A 94 2.03 -5.41 -23.22
N VAL A 95 2.87 -5.61 -22.21
CA VAL A 95 4.28 -6.01 -22.35
C VAL A 95 4.41 -7.35 -23.12
N ARG A 96 3.42 -8.22 -23.04
CA ARG A 96 3.32 -9.48 -23.79
C ARG A 96 2.72 -9.32 -25.17
N LYS A 97 2.66 -8.12 -25.73
CA LYS A 97 2.09 -7.80 -27.04
C LYS A 97 0.59 -8.07 -27.18
N LYS A 98 -0.13 -8.25 -26.08
CA LYS A 98 -1.59 -8.40 -26.06
C LYS A 98 -2.25 -7.02 -25.89
N TYR A 99 -2.04 -6.14 -26.88
CA TYR A 99 -2.33 -4.71 -26.78
C TYR A 99 -3.80 -4.40 -26.49
N ILE A 100 -4.75 -5.01 -27.22
CA ILE A 100 -6.19 -4.73 -27.08
C ILE A 100 -6.68 -5.14 -25.68
N ILE A 101 -6.42 -6.38 -25.30
CA ILE A 101 -6.81 -6.90 -23.99
C ILE A 101 -6.10 -6.11 -22.88
N GLY A 102 -4.80 -5.86 -23.03
CA GLY A 102 -4.03 -5.08 -22.09
C GLY A 102 -4.54 -3.65 -21.95
N PHE A 103 -4.92 -2.98 -23.05
CA PHE A 103 -5.55 -1.65 -23.04
C PHE A 103 -6.84 -1.66 -22.20
N ILE A 104 -7.77 -2.55 -22.54
CA ILE A 104 -9.09 -2.61 -21.87
C ILE A 104 -8.91 -2.89 -20.38
N LEU A 105 -8.12 -3.91 -20.03
CA LEU A 105 -7.91 -4.30 -18.64
C LEU A 105 -7.19 -3.22 -17.85
N THR A 106 -6.15 -2.56 -18.43
CA THR A 106 -5.43 -1.49 -17.73
C THR A 106 -6.33 -0.28 -17.51
N ALA A 107 -7.11 0.13 -18.52
CA ALA A 107 -8.05 1.25 -18.38
C ALA A 107 -9.09 0.98 -17.29
N ILE A 108 -9.67 -0.23 -17.26
CA ILE A 108 -10.69 -0.60 -16.26
C ILE A 108 -10.05 -0.72 -14.87
N PHE A 109 -8.99 -1.50 -14.70
CA PHE A 109 -8.45 -1.77 -13.36
C PHE A 109 -7.77 -0.56 -12.74
N LEU A 110 -7.10 0.28 -13.54
CA LEU A 110 -6.60 1.55 -13.04
C LEU A 110 -7.74 2.51 -12.70
N GLY A 111 -8.81 2.53 -13.52
CA GLY A 111 -10.02 3.28 -13.20
C GLY A 111 -10.67 2.84 -11.89
N LEU A 112 -10.77 1.54 -11.65
CA LEU A 112 -11.27 0.96 -10.40
C LEU A 112 -10.37 1.29 -9.21
N GLN A 113 -9.05 1.24 -9.39
CA GLN A 113 -8.09 1.60 -8.35
C GLN A 113 -8.20 3.08 -7.96
N LEU A 114 -8.38 3.98 -8.93
CA LEU A 114 -8.61 5.41 -8.68
C LEU A 114 -9.96 5.68 -8.00
N THR A 115 -10.99 4.84 -8.22
CA THR A 115 -12.29 4.95 -7.56
C THR A 115 -12.20 4.80 -6.04
N ALA A 116 -11.18 4.10 -5.52
CA ALA A 116 -10.94 4.00 -4.08
C ALA A 116 -10.58 5.34 -3.42
N ASN A 117 -10.24 6.35 -4.22
CA ASN A 117 -9.90 7.72 -3.81
C ASN A 117 -8.81 7.78 -2.71
N HIS A 118 -7.79 6.93 -2.84
CA HIS A 118 -6.64 6.88 -1.95
C HIS A 118 -5.35 7.08 -2.75
N PHE A 119 -5.08 8.34 -3.13
CA PHE A 119 -3.99 8.71 -4.05
C PHE A 119 -2.60 8.29 -3.57
N GLN A 120 -2.37 8.22 -2.25
CA GLN A 120 -1.11 7.74 -1.71
C GLN A 120 -0.80 6.30 -2.15
N MET A 121 -1.81 5.42 -2.20
CA MET A 121 -1.61 4.04 -2.68
C MET A 121 -1.36 4.01 -4.18
N THR A 122 -2.01 4.88 -4.96
CA THR A 122 -1.72 5.05 -6.40
C THR A 122 -0.29 5.54 -6.61
N TYR A 123 0.18 6.46 -5.79
CA TYR A 123 1.55 6.95 -5.81
C TYR A 123 2.57 5.84 -5.55
N TYR A 124 2.33 4.97 -4.57
CA TYR A 124 3.21 3.82 -4.32
C TYR A 124 3.20 2.81 -5.47
N LEU A 125 2.03 2.56 -6.07
CA LEU A 125 1.93 1.73 -7.27
C LEU A 125 2.76 2.31 -8.42
N MET A 126 2.77 3.64 -8.58
CA MET A 126 3.53 4.32 -9.63
C MET A 126 5.03 4.01 -9.55
N PHE A 127 5.64 3.90 -8.35
CA PHE A 127 7.04 3.52 -8.22
C PHE A 127 7.31 2.13 -8.79
N ILE A 128 6.45 1.15 -8.51
CA ILE A 128 6.58 -0.19 -9.06
C ILE A 128 6.45 -0.16 -10.58
N VAL A 129 5.49 0.60 -11.10
CA VAL A 129 5.27 0.77 -12.54
C VAL A 129 6.48 1.43 -13.21
N ILE A 130 7.10 2.45 -12.58
CA ILE A 130 8.32 3.10 -13.10
C ILE A 130 9.47 2.10 -13.18
N VAL A 131 9.72 1.33 -12.13
CA VAL A 131 10.77 0.29 -12.13
C VAL A 131 10.52 -0.73 -13.25
N MET A 132 9.28 -1.17 -13.40
CA MET A 132 8.90 -2.10 -14.47
C MET A 132 9.04 -1.46 -15.86
N ALA A 133 8.72 -0.16 -16.01
CA ALA A 133 8.89 0.58 -17.26
C ALA A 133 10.37 0.71 -17.65
N ILE A 134 11.24 1.05 -16.70
CA ILE A 134 12.69 1.13 -16.93
C ILE A 134 13.23 -0.24 -17.40
N TRP A 135 12.86 -1.30 -16.71
CA TRP A 135 13.23 -2.66 -17.12
C TRP A 135 12.74 -2.97 -18.55
N PHE A 136 11.49 -2.62 -18.86
CA PHE A 136 10.91 -2.89 -20.17
C PHE A 136 11.59 -2.09 -21.28
N VAL A 137 11.89 -0.81 -21.06
CA VAL A 137 12.63 0.04 -22.01
C VAL A 137 14.01 -0.56 -22.30
N VAL A 138 14.75 -0.91 -21.24
CA VAL A 138 16.09 -1.54 -21.39
C VAL A 138 15.99 -2.85 -22.17
N LYS A 139 14.96 -3.66 -21.91
CA LYS A 139 14.71 -4.90 -22.65
C LYS A 139 14.45 -4.63 -24.14
N CYS A 140 13.56 -3.70 -24.48
CA CYS A 140 13.25 -3.36 -25.87
C CYS A 140 14.46 -2.77 -26.62
N ILE A 141 15.30 -2.00 -25.95
CA ILE A 141 16.55 -1.47 -26.56
C ILE A 141 17.51 -2.63 -26.86
N LYS A 142 17.73 -3.54 -25.92
CA LYS A 142 18.61 -4.72 -26.10
C LYS A 142 18.11 -5.66 -27.21
N GLU A 143 16.80 -5.84 -27.32
CA GLU A 143 16.15 -6.69 -28.34
C GLU A 143 15.93 -5.94 -29.66
N ASN A 144 16.25 -4.65 -29.74
CA ASN A 144 16.01 -3.76 -30.89
C ASN A 144 14.55 -3.70 -31.36
N ASP A 145 13.60 -3.90 -30.43
CA ASP A 145 12.14 -3.92 -30.70
C ASP A 145 11.50 -2.56 -30.40
N ARG A 146 11.90 -1.54 -31.17
CA ARG A 146 11.38 -0.16 -31.03
C ARG A 146 9.88 -0.05 -31.31
N VAL A 147 9.38 -0.87 -32.22
CA VAL A 147 7.95 -0.87 -32.58
C VAL A 147 7.11 -1.32 -31.39
N HIS A 148 7.54 -2.37 -30.69
CA HIS A 148 6.87 -2.84 -29.48
C HIS A 148 6.93 -1.81 -28.35
N LEU A 149 8.08 -1.13 -28.19
CA LEU A 149 8.24 -0.06 -27.20
C LEU A 149 7.22 1.06 -27.45
N ILE A 150 7.17 1.59 -28.67
CA ILE A 150 6.25 2.71 -29.04
C ILE A 150 4.80 2.26 -28.84
N LYS A 151 4.41 1.10 -29.35
CA LYS A 151 3.04 0.58 -29.19
C LYS A 151 2.66 0.44 -27.71
N THR A 152 3.57 -0.08 -26.88
CA THR A 152 3.33 -0.22 -25.44
C THR A 152 3.12 1.14 -24.77
N ILE A 153 3.96 2.13 -25.07
CA ILE A 153 3.83 3.48 -24.51
C ILE A 153 2.48 4.09 -24.90
N VAL A 154 2.12 4.03 -26.19
CA VAL A 154 0.84 4.57 -26.68
C VAL A 154 -0.34 3.89 -25.99
N VAL A 155 -0.33 2.57 -25.90
CA VAL A 155 -1.41 1.79 -25.27
C VAL A 155 -1.56 2.14 -23.80
N LEU A 156 -0.45 2.17 -23.05
CA LEU A 156 -0.50 2.47 -21.61
C LEU A 156 -0.87 3.93 -21.34
N PHE A 157 -0.37 4.87 -22.16
CA PHE A 157 -0.76 6.29 -22.06
C PHE A 157 -2.25 6.47 -22.32
N THR A 158 -2.77 5.85 -23.39
CA THR A 158 -4.20 5.90 -23.70
C THR A 158 -5.05 5.27 -22.59
N SER A 159 -4.60 4.12 -22.02
CA SER A 159 -5.28 3.50 -20.86
C SER A 159 -5.33 4.44 -19.65
N LEU A 160 -4.23 5.15 -19.38
CA LEU A 160 -4.16 6.13 -18.29
C LEU A 160 -5.16 7.26 -18.52
N VAL A 161 -5.19 7.83 -19.73
CA VAL A 161 -6.13 8.91 -20.07
C VAL A 161 -7.58 8.44 -19.85
N PHE A 162 -7.96 7.26 -20.34
CA PHE A 162 -9.31 6.72 -20.12
C PHE A 162 -9.61 6.50 -18.63
N SER A 163 -8.66 5.99 -17.85
CA SER A 163 -8.83 5.80 -16.40
C SER A 163 -9.07 7.13 -15.67
N LEU A 164 -8.33 8.18 -16.05
CA LEU A 164 -8.50 9.52 -15.49
C LEU A 164 -9.85 10.13 -15.88
N LEU A 165 -10.25 9.99 -17.15
CA LEU A 165 -11.54 10.48 -17.63
C LEU A 165 -12.72 9.81 -16.89
N MET A 166 -12.67 8.50 -16.69
CA MET A 166 -13.69 7.76 -15.93
C MET A 166 -13.80 8.22 -14.47
N ASN A 167 -12.74 8.78 -13.90
CA ASN A 167 -12.69 9.27 -12.52
C ASN A 167 -12.62 10.81 -12.42
N SER A 168 -12.78 11.53 -13.52
CA SER A 168 -12.58 12.99 -13.58
C SER A 168 -13.37 13.75 -12.52
N SER A 169 -14.64 13.37 -12.30
CA SER A 169 -15.48 13.97 -11.27
C SER A 169 -14.86 13.83 -9.86
N ASN A 170 -14.42 12.63 -9.48
CA ASN A 170 -13.78 12.39 -8.18
C ASN A 170 -12.45 13.13 -8.04
N ILE A 171 -11.65 13.14 -9.11
CA ILE A 171 -10.32 13.75 -9.12
C ILE A 171 -10.46 15.27 -8.98
N LEU A 172 -11.29 15.89 -9.82
CA LEU A 172 -11.48 17.35 -9.83
C LEU A 172 -12.07 17.85 -8.50
N THR A 173 -13.10 17.18 -7.96
CA THR A 173 -13.67 17.55 -6.66
C THR A 173 -12.67 17.36 -5.51
N THR A 174 -11.84 16.33 -5.56
CA THR A 174 -10.79 16.12 -4.55
C THR A 174 -9.70 17.20 -4.66
N MET A 175 -9.30 17.58 -5.86
CA MET A 175 -8.33 18.66 -6.10
C MET A 175 -8.87 20.02 -5.62
N GLU A 176 -10.13 20.32 -5.88
CA GLU A 176 -10.76 21.55 -5.40
C GLU A 176 -10.82 21.56 -3.87
N TYR A 177 -11.32 20.49 -3.25
CA TYR A 177 -11.39 20.37 -1.81
C TYR A 177 -10.02 20.41 -1.12
N SER A 178 -8.97 19.86 -1.75
CA SER A 178 -7.64 19.82 -1.16
C SER A 178 -7.04 21.23 -0.95
N LYS A 179 -7.44 22.21 -1.75
CA LYS A 179 -7.00 23.60 -1.61
C LYS A 179 -7.49 24.24 -0.31
N GLU A 180 -8.67 23.85 0.14
CA GLU A 180 -9.34 24.35 1.36
C GLU A 180 -9.09 23.44 2.59
N SER A 181 -8.22 22.44 2.44
CA SER A 181 -7.86 21.53 3.53
C SER A 181 -6.52 21.90 4.16
N THR A 182 -6.19 21.30 5.30
CA THR A 182 -4.87 21.41 5.95
C THR A 182 -3.67 21.06 5.05
N ARG A 183 -3.92 20.47 3.88
CA ARG A 183 -2.91 20.17 2.86
C ARG A 183 -2.71 21.29 1.84
N GLY A 184 -3.59 22.29 1.84
CA GLY A 184 -3.53 23.46 0.97
C GLY A 184 -3.06 24.69 1.71
N ASN A 185 -3.89 25.73 1.74
CA ASN A 185 -3.59 26.96 2.47
C ASN A 185 -3.81 26.78 3.98
N SER A 186 -3.01 27.47 4.78
CA SER A 186 -3.26 27.56 6.22
C SER A 186 -4.67 28.12 6.48
N SER A 187 -5.45 27.45 7.30
CA SER A 187 -6.74 27.96 7.73
C SER A 187 -6.50 29.20 8.60
N SER A 188 -7.24 30.28 8.33
CA SER A 188 -7.29 31.47 9.19
C SER A 188 -7.74 31.17 10.64
N LEU A 189 -8.21 29.94 10.88
CA LEU A 189 -8.62 29.42 12.19
C LEU A 189 -7.48 28.71 12.93
N THR A 190 -6.31 28.52 12.32
CA THR A 190 -5.17 27.89 12.98
C THR A 190 -4.43 28.96 13.79
N ILE A 191 -4.59 28.91 15.10
CA ILE A 191 -4.02 29.88 16.05
C ILE A 191 -2.84 29.21 16.76
N ASN A 192 -1.73 29.94 16.95
CA ASN A 192 -0.64 29.54 17.81
C ASN A 192 -1.09 29.52 19.27
N SER A 193 -0.34 28.90 20.16
CA SER A 193 -0.59 28.89 21.60
C SER A 193 -0.58 30.29 22.25
N ASP A 194 -0.03 31.29 21.56
CA ASP A 194 -0.01 32.71 21.96
C ASP A 194 -1.19 33.53 21.39
N GLY A 195 -2.13 32.89 20.67
CA GLY A 195 -3.29 33.56 20.08
C GLY A 195 -3.03 34.22 18.72
N SER A 196 -1.82 34.18 18.20
CA SER A 196 -1.48 34.74 16.89
C SER A 196 -1.91 33.77 15.76
N PRO A 197 -2.27 34.26 14.55
CA PRO A 197 -2.49 33.38 13.40
C PRO A 197 -1.22 32.60 13.07
N LYS A 198 -1.34 31.29 12.91
CA LYS A 198 -0.20 30.45 12.50
C LYS A 198 0.05 30.68 11.02
N GLU A 199 1.03 31.48 10.67
CA GLU A 199 1.51 31.64 9.29
C GLU A 199 2.28 30.37 8.89
N ASN A 200 1.63 29.47 8.18
CA ASN A 200 2.31 28.36 7.54
C ASN A 200 2.87 28.82 6.20
N PHE A 201 4.16 29.09 6.15
CA PHE A 201 4.87 29.44 4.92
C PHE A 201 5.13 28.22 3.99
N SER A 202 4.84 27.00 4.44
CA SER A 202 5.03 25.80 3.63
C SER A 202 3.76 25.46 2.85
N LYS A 203 3.86 25.41 1.52
CA LYS A 203 2.84 24.80 0.65
C LYS A 203 2.94 23.28 0.79
N GLY A 204 2.23 22.69 1.76
CA GLY A 204 2.22 21.24 1.95
C GLY A 204 2.23 20.81 3.42
N LEU A 205 2.32 19.51 3.64
CA LEU A 205 2.43 18.95 5.00
C LEU A 205 3.87 19.05 5.51
N ASP A 206 4.02 19.26 6.81
CA ASP A 206 5.32 19.26 7.47
C ASP A 206 6.06 17.92 7.26
N ARG A 207 7.39 18.00 7.08
CA ARG A 207 8.27 16.85 6.88
C ARG A 207 8.18 15.86 8.05
N GLU A 208 8.16 16.35 9.28
CA GLU A 208 8.01 15.50 10.45
C GLU A 208 6.70 14.71 10.41
N TYR A 209 5.61 15.35 9.99
CA TYR A 209 4.31 14.70 9.87
C TYR A 209 4.29 13.62 8.79
N ILE A 210 4.82 13.90 7.58
CA ILE A 210 4.81 12.93 6.48
C ILE A 210 5.75 11.74 6.73
N THR A 211 6.81 11.93 7.54
CA THR A 211 7.79 10.89 7.87
C THR A 211 7.57 10.25 9.24
N GLN A 212 6.52 10.63 9.96
CA GLN A 212 6.21 10.15 11.30
C GLN A 212 6.10 8.62 11.37
N TRP A 213 5.58 8.00 10.32
CA TRP A 213 5.37 6.55 10.18
C TRP A 213 6.53 5.83 9.49
N SER A 214 7.73 6.40 9.57
CA SER A 214 8.93 5.75 9.02
C SER A 214 9.23 4.45 9.75
N TYR A 215 9.51 3.43 8.96
CA TYR A 215 9.88 2.11 9.48
C TYR A 215 11.29 2.14 10.06
N GLY A 216 11.47 1.59 11.26
CA GLY A 216 12.80 1.39 11.82
C GLY A 216 13.59 0.36 11.02
N VAL A 217 14.90 0.56 10.81
CA VAL A 217 15.73 -0.40 10.10
C VAL A 217 15.70 -1.76 10.79
N PHE A 218 15.85 -1.79 12.10
CA PHE A 218 15.74 -3.02 12.89
C PHE A 218 14.31 -3.58 12.89
N GLU A 219 13.32 -2.70 12.91
CA GLU A 219 11.91 -3.05 12.88
C GLU A 219 11.50 -3.79 11.60
N SER A 220 12.21 -3.57 10.48
CA SER A 220 11.96 -4.29 9.22
C SER A 220 12.11 -5.81 9.35
N LEU A 221 12.82 -6.29 10.37
CA LEU A 221 12.92 -7.70 10.70
C LEU A 221 11.55 -8.31 11.08
N ASN A 222 10.56 -7.51 11.49
CA ASN A 222 9.19 -7.97 11.71
C ASN A 222 8.59 -8.68 10.48
N LEU A 223 9.06 -8.34 9.27
CA LEU A 223 8.56 -8.97 8.06
C LEU A 223 8.74 -10.50 8.06
N PHE A 224 9.73 -11.03 8.77
CA PHE A 224 10.00 -12.46 8.85
C PHE A 224 10.21 -12.99 10.28
N ILE A 225 10.45 -12.14 11.27
CA ILE A 225 10.49 -12.50 12.70
C ILE A 225 9.36 -11.75 13.40
N PRO A 226 8.20 -12.39 13.60
CA PRO A 226 7.04 -11.72 14.17
C PRO A 226 7.32 -11.23 15.58
N LYS A 227 6.86 -10.02 15.92
CA LYS A 227 7.00 -9.41 17.25
C LYS A 227 8.45 -9.15 17.70
N ILE A 228 9.42 -9.00 16.80
CA ILE A 228 10.82 -8.71 17.18
C ILE A 228 10.95 -7.36 17.92
N VAL A 229 10.06 -6.40 17.64
CA VAL A 229 9.93 -5.12 18.35
C VAL A 229 8.65 -5.05 19.18
N GLY A 230 8.16 -6.20 19.65
CA GLY A 230 6.95 -6.32 20.44
C GLY A 230 5.68 -6.50 19.62
N GLY A 231 4.54 -6.40 20.28
CA GLY A 231 3.21 -6.58 19.70
C GLY A 231 2.59 -5.30 19.18
N GLY A 232 1.31 -5.09 19.49
CA GLY A 232 0.59 -3.85 19.21
C GLY A 232 0.71 -2.83 20.35
N SER A 233 0.55 -1.55 20.02
CA SER A 233 0.56 -0.48 21.03
C SER A 233 -0.61 -0.58 22.02
N SER A 234 -1.70 -1.21 21.60
CA SER A 234 -2.91 -1.42 22.42
C SER A 234 -3.06 -2.87 22.89
N GLU A 235 -2.07 -3.73 22.66
CA GLU A 235 -2.09 -5.11 23.12
C GLU A 235 -2.02 -5.15 24.65
N LYS A 236 -3.02 -5.78 25.26
CA LYS A 236 -3.10 -5.89 26.73
C LYS A 236 -2.37 -7.13 27.21
N LEU A 237 -1.48 -6.95 28.15
CA LEU A 237 -0.88 -8.04 28.89
C LEU A 237 -1.82 -8.47 30.01
N ASP A 238 -1.76 -9.75 30.38
CA ASP A 238 -2.53 -10.34 31.48
C ASP A 238 -1.68 -10.67 32.70
N SER A 239 -2.31 -11.17 33.75
CA SER A 239 -1.65 -11.60 34.99
C SER A 239 -0.73 -12.83 34.84
N ASN A 240 -0.76 -13.50 33.67
CA ASN A 240 0.13 -14.62 33.36
C ASN A 240 1.42 -14.16 32.71
N SER A 241 1.51 -12.88 32.34
CA SER A 241 2.70 -12.35 31.66
C SER A 241 3.93 -12.34 32.55
N SER A 242 5.10 -12.56 31.94
CA SER A 242 6.38 -12.49 32.68
C SER A 242 6.57 -11.12 33.31
N PHE A 243 6.06 -10.06 32.70
CA PHE A 243 6.13 -8.71 33.26
C PHE A 243 5.33 -8.58 34.54
N TYR A 244 4.11 -9.13 34.61
CA TYR A 244 3.34 -9.19 35.85
C TYR A 244 4.10 -9.93 36.96
N GLN A 245 4.69 -11.06 36.64
CA GLN A 245 5.46 -11.86 37.64
C GLN A 245 6.68 -11.10 38.16
N ILE A 246 7.36 -10.33 37.30
CA ILE A 246 8.49 -9.47 37.72
C ILE A 246 7.99 -8.38 38.68
N LEU A 247 6.90 -7.70 38.36
CA LEU A 247 6.31 -6.69 39.25
C LEU A 247 5.95 -7.25 40.61
N ARG A 248 5.33 -8.47 40.65
CA ARG A 248 5.02 -9.17 41.88
C ARG A 248 6.26 -9.51 42.70
N LYS A 249 7.34 -9.96 42.06
CA LYS A 249 8.62 -10.22 42.69
C LYS A 249 9.30 -8.93 43.20
N SER A 250 9.07 -7.81 42.59
CA SER A 250 9.58 -6.50 42.98
C SER A 250 8.77 -5.82 44.08
N GLY A 251 7.75 -6.52 44.66
CA GLY A 251 7.00 -6.04 45.80
C GLY A 251 5.72 -5.26 45.51
N TYR A 252 5.35 -5.07 44.22
CA TYR A 252 4.08 -4.42 43.88
C TYR A 252 2.88 -5.28 44.27
N SER A 253 1.79 -4.66 44.71
CA SER A 253 0.55 -5.35 45.02
C SER A 253 -0.09 -5.99 43.77
N PRO A 254 -0.99 -6.99 43.92
CA PRO A 254 -1.70 -7.57 42.79
C PRO A 254 -2.48 -6.54 42.00
N LEU A 255 -3.08 -5.56 42.66
CA LEU A 255 -3.87 -4.51 42.04
C LEU A 255 -3.00 -3.57 41.22
N GLU A 256 -1.91 -3.06 41.80
CA GLU A 256 -0.95 -2.20 41.10
C GLU A 256 -0.30 -2.93 39.92
N SER A 257 0.15 -4.15 40.09
CA SER A 257 0.74 -4.98 39.04
C SER A 257 -0.24 -5.15 37.85
N ASN A 258 -1.52 -5.41 38.12
CA ASN A 258 -2.54 -5.50 37.06
C ASN A 258 -2.78 -4.17 36.36
N GLN A 259 -2.79 -3.04 37.08
CA GLN A 259 -2.95 -1.72 36.45
C GLN A 259 -1.77 -1.37 35.56
N ILE A 260 -0.54 -1.59 36.04
CA ILE A 260 0.69 -1.33 35.27
C ILE A 260 0.69 -2.17 34.00
N VAL A 261 0.46 -3.48 34.12
CA VAL A 261 0.50 -4.41 32.99
C VAL A 261 -0.57 -4.11 31.93
N LYS A 262 -1.80 -3.78 32.35
CA LYS A 262 -2.88 -3.41 31.43
C LYS A 262 -2.62 -2.13 30.64
N ASN A 263 -1.86 -1.19 31.21
CA ASN A 263 -1.56 0.11 30.61
C ASN A 263 -0.20 0.15 29.92
N SER A 264 0.57 -0.94 29.97
CA SER A 264 1.89 -1.00 29.36
C SER A 264 1.77 -1.40 27.89
N PRO A 265 2.27 -0.59 26.94
CA PRO A 265 2.32 -0.96 25.55
C PRO A 265 3.31 -2.12 25.35
N THR A 266 2.99 -3.03 24.46
CA THR A 266 3.91 -4.13 24.11
C THR A 266 4.84 -3.77 22.96
N TYR A 267 4.50 -2.74 22.20
CA TYR A 267 5.30 -2.23 21.09
C TYR A 267 6.38 -1.26 21.57
N TRP A 268 7.60 -1.44 21.07
CA TRP A 268 8.76 -0.60 21.38
C TRP A 268 9.59 -0.23 20.13
N GLY A 269 8.97 -0.27 18.94
CA GLY A 269 9.57 0.17 17.70
C GLY A 269 9.54 1.69 17.50
N ASN A 270 9.95 2.14 16.30
CA ASN A 270 10.14 3.57 16.00
C ASN A 270 8.88 4.30 15.53
N GLN A 271 7.81 3.58 15.21
CA GLN A 271 6.55 4.21 14.78
C GLN A 271 5.78 4.73 16.00
N PRO A 272 4.96 5.78 15.87
CA PRO A 272 4.21 6.36 16.99
C PRO A 272 3.31 5.35 17.70
N PHE A 273 2.65 4.50 16.93
CA PHE A 273 1.84 3.38 17.40
C PHE A 273 1.59 2.40 16.26
N VAL A 274 1.36 1.15 16.58
CA VAL A 274 0.98 0.10 15.62
C VAL A 274 -0.13 -0.76 16.20
N GLU A 275 -1.05 -1.22 15.36
CA GLU A 275 -2.09 -2.17 15.78
C GLU A 275 -1.50 -3.56 16.00
N ALA A 276 -0.62 -3.98 15.10
CA ALA A 276 0.15 -5.21 15.18
C ALA A 276 1.35 -5.14 14.23
N PRO A 277 2.40 -5.98 14.44
CA PRO A 277 3.54 -6.02 13.53
C PRO A 277 3.17 -6.58 12.15
N ALA A 278 3.68 -5.92 11.10
CA ALA A 278 3.56 -6.42 9.73
C ALA A 278 4.44 -7.66 9.54
N TYR A 279 3.84 -8.78 9.11
CA TYR A 279 4.52 -10.06 8.91
C TYR A 279 4.08 -10.69 7.60
N ILE A 280 5.02 -11.10 6.76
CA ILE A 280 4.74 -11.69 5.44
C ILE A 280 4.72 -13.22 5.45
N GLY A 281 5.17 -13.84 6.53
CA GLY A 281 5.30 -15.28 6.68
C GLY A 281 6.73 -15.78 6.45
N ILE A 282 7.25 -16.57 7.39
CA ILE A 282 8.63 -17.12 7.30
C ILE A 282 8.80 -18.01 6.06
N ALA A 283 7.78 -18.78 5.68
CA ALA A 283 7.83 -19.61 4.48
C ALA A 283 7.95 -18.76 3.20
N VAL A 284 7.21 -17.64 3.11
CA VAL A 284 7.28 -16.70 1.98
C VAL A 284 8.65 -16.04 1.93
N PHE A 285 9.18 -15.61 3.09
CA PHE A 285 10.53 -15.05 3.17
C PHE A 285 11.60 -16.04 2.75
N PHE A 286 11.54 -17.28 3.24
CA PHE A 286 12.46 -18.35 2.84
C PHE A 286 12.43 -18.59 1.34
N LEU A 287 11.23 -18.74 0.74
CA LEU A 287 11.07 -18.93 -0.69
C LEU A 287 11.58 -17.71 -1.48
N PHE A 288 11.39 -16.50 -0.97
CA PHE A 288 11.95 -15.30 -1.56
C PHE A 288 13.47 -15.35 -1.60
N ILE A 289 14.14 -15.61 -0.47
CA ILE A 289 15.60 -15.74 -0.41
C ILE A 289 16.08 -16.83 -1.39
N PHE A 290 15.42 -17.99 -1.40
CA PHE A 290 15.76 -19.08 -2.32
C PHE A 290 15.61 -18.64 -3.79
N SER A 291 14.57 -17.87 -4.11
CA SER A 291 14.33 -17.36 -5.46
C SER A 291 15.40 -16.36 -5.91
N VAL A 292 15.95 -15.56 -4.99
CA VAL A 292 17.04 -14.61 -5.30
C VAL A 292 18.25 -15.32 -5.87
N PHE A 293 18.56 -16.54 -5.42
CA PHE A 293 19.69 -17.32 -5.89
C PHE A 293 19.35 -18.16 -7.12
N LEU A 294 18.17 -18.77 -7.18
CA LEU A 294 17.81 -19.77 -8.19
C LEU A 294 17.10 -19.19 -9.40
N TYR A 295 16.24 -18.18 -9.21
CA TYR A 295 15.43 -17.67 -10.32
C TYR A 295 16.27 -16.81 -11.28
N ARG A 296 16.35 -17.21 -12.55
CA ARG A 296 17.06 -16.52 -13.63
C ARG A 296 16.13 -15.95 -14.71
N GLY A 297 14.84 -15.90 -14.44
CA GLY A 297 13.84 -15.46 -15.41
C GLY A 297 13.86 -13.94 -15.69
N ASN A 298 13.21 -13.55 -16.77
CA ASN A 298 13.18 -12.18 -17.28
C ASN A 298 12.63 -11.14 -16.29
N HIS A 299 11.77 -11.55 -15.36
CA HIS A 299 11.14 -10.63 -14.40
C HIS A 299 11.97 -10.41 -13.13
N ARG A 300 13.11 -11.13 -12.96
CA ARG A 300 13.94 -11.05 -11.74
C ARG A 300 14.38 -9.64 -11.40
N SER A 301 14.90 -8.91 -12.37
CA SER A 301 15.55 -7.61 -12.14
C SER A 301 14.57 -6.54 -11.65
N TRP A 302 13.42 -6.41 -12.30
CA TRP A 302 12.44 -5.42 -11.88
C TRP A 302 11.73 -5.79 -10.58
N LEU A 303 11.48 -7.09 -10.33
CA LEU A 303 10.92 -7.55 -9.06
C LEU A 303 11.84 -7.25 -7.89
N LEU A 304 13.13 -7.60 -8.00
CA LEU A 304 14.11 -7.30 -6.95
C LEU A 304 14.30 -5.80 -6.75
N ALA A 305 14.40 -5.03 -7.84
CA ALA A 305 14.51 -3.58 -7.77
C ALA A 305 13.28 -2.94 -7.08
N SER A 306 12.07 -3.43 -7.38
CA SER A 306 10.83 -2.97 -6.73
C SER A 306 10.82 -3.28 -5.23
N ILE A 307 11.27 -4.47 -4.81
CA ILE A 307 11.35 -4.85 -3.40
C ILE A 307 12.36 -3.97 -2.66
N ILE A 308 13.57 -3.80 -3.23
CA ILE A 308 14.61 -2.97 -2.63
C ILE A 308 14.13 -1.51 -2.52
N LEU A 309 13.59 -0.95 -3.59
CA LEU A 309 13.07 0.41 -3.60
C LEU A 309 11.95 0.60 -2.56
N SER A 310 11.00 -0.33 -2.50
CA SER A 310 9.89 -0.26 -1.54
C SER A 310 10.38 -0.32 -0.10
N LEU A 311 11.38 -1.18 0.19
CA LEU A 311 11.99 -1.27 1.51
C LEU A 311 12.73 0.03 1.88
N LEU A 312 13.54 0.57 0.97
CA LEU A 312 14.27 1.83 1.20
C LEU A 312 13.33 3.01 1.41
N LEU A 313 12.24 3.11 0.61
CA LEU A 313 11.21 4.14 0.79
C LEU A 313 10.48 4.00 2.12
N SER A 314 10.28 2.77 2.63
CA SER A 314 9.62 2.56 3.92
C SER A 314 10.42 3.10 5.11
N PHE A 315 11.73 3.22 4.99
CA PHE A 315 12.59 3.78 6.03
C PHE A 315 12.39 5.30 6.25
N GLY A 316 11.82 6.03 5.31
CA GLY A 316 11.46 7.43 5.45
C GLY A 316 12.59 8.27 6.08
N LYS A 317 12.36 8.89 7.25
CA LYS A 317 13.38 9.70 7.97
C LYS A 317 14.65 8.91 8.32
N ASN A 318 14.58 7.58 8.44
CA ASN A 318 15.73 6.73 8.75
C ASN A 318 16.62 6.48 7.52
N PHE A 319 16.16 6.90 6.31
CA PHE A 319 16.93 6.91 5.07
C PHE A 319 16.63 8.19 4.27
N SER A 320 16.99 9.35 4.86
CA SER A 320 16.62 10.68 4.40
C SER A 320 17.03 11.00 2.97
N PHE A 321 18.19 10.49 2.51
CA PHE A 321 18.68 10.72 1.14
C PHE A 321 17.64 10.37 0.07
N LEU A 322 16.94 9.24 0.22
CA LEU A 322 15.91 8.86 -0.74
C LEU A 322 14.60 9.61 -0.50
N THR A 323 14.26 9.88 0.77
CA THR A 323 13.03 10.60 1.12
C THR A 323 13.05 12.06 0.65
N ASP A 324 14.23 12.68 0.60
CA ASP A 324 14.39 14.07 0.17
C ASP A 324 14.36 14.23 -1.37
N LEU A 325 14.44 13.13 -2.12
CA LEU A 325 14.30 13.11 -3.58
C LEU A 325 12.83 13.15 -4.04
N PHE A 326 11.89 12.78 -3.18
CA PHE A 326 10.46 12.61 -3.47
C PHE A 326 9.57 13.44 -2.54
#